data_1557cb6e093a34142b9162a7546f6c46
#
_entry.id   1557cb6e093a34142b9162a7546f6c46
#
_cell.length_a   1.000
_cell.length_b   1.000
_cell.length_c   1.000
_cell.angle_alpha   90.00
_cell.angle_beta   90.00
_cell.angle_gamma   90.00
#
_symmetry.space_group_name_H-M   'P 1'
#
loop_
_entity.id
_entity.type
_entity.pdbx_description
1 polymer ?
#
loop_
_entity_poly.entity_id
_entity_poly.type
_entity_poly.pdbx_seq_one_letter_code
_entity_poly.pdbx_strand_id
1 'polypeptide(L)'
;MRISRSGGCPRVPVYRFGGNGYAAAMKPNVSITHPDRVLFPASGTHEAITKGDLIDYYAEIAPVMVPHLDGRPLTLTRYPGGIDKEGFIQQNFAATLPDWMDRVEVARKSGEGTVVHPVVTREEALVWAANQDCITLHSWLSRRPHLETPDRLIFDLDPADDDFAVVRATARAVADVVQELGMTAYVQTTGSRGLHIVAPLGGDADFDTARQFARTIAGLVVDDDPLHRTLEIRKAGRGGRVYVDVMRNAYGQTGVAPYAVRARAGAPVALPLEWDELDVPGMRPDGWTLRDVPKRMCERGDPWADMYRQACALAPLRNRLAKLGA
;
A
#
# COMPACT_ATOMS: atom_id res chain seq x y z
N MET A 1 12.63 40.70 -14.67
CA MET A 1 11.21 40.51 -14.48
C MET A 1 11.02 39.23 -13.63
N ARG A 2 10.84 39.37 -12.32
CA ARG A 2 10.70 38.23 -11.38
C ARG A 2 9.24 37.85 -11.34
N ILE A 3 8.92 36.65 -11.79
CA ILE A 3 7.56 36.07 -11.64
C ILE A 3 7.54 35.34 -10.26
N SER A 4 6.92 36.01 -9.30
CA SER A 4 6.54 35.42 -8.02
C SER A 4 5.45 34.37 -8.27
N ARG A 5 5.80 33.09 -8.13
CA ARG A 5 4.80 32.01 -8.04
C ARG A 5 4.42 31.83 -6.57
N SER A 6 3.37 32.50 -6.15
CA SER A 6 2.63 32.15 -4.95
C SER A 6 1.73 30.94 -5.27
N GLY A 7 2.32 29.76 -5.25
CA GLY A 7 1.58 28.50 -5.33
C GLY A 7 1.02 28.16 -3.95
N GLY A 8 -0.18 28.68 -3.61
CA GLY A 8 -0.96 28.14 -2.52
C GLY A 8 -1.36 26.71 -2.87
N CYS A 9 -1.06 25.75 -1.98
CA CYS A 9 -1.61 24.39 -2.06
C CYS A 9 -3.14 24.49 -2.30
N PRO A 10 -3.73 23.79 -3.29
CA PRO A 10 -5.18 23.76 -3.42
C PRO A 10 -5.73 23.28 -2.09
N ARG A 11 -6.52 24.13 -1.40
CA ARG A 11 -7.12 23.81 -0.12
C ARG A 11 -8.06 22.63 -0.32
N VAL A 12 -7.58 21.44 0.00
CA VAL A 12 -8.45 20.29 0.22
C VAL A 12 -9.31 20.66 1.43
N PRO A 13 -10.64 20.49 1.38
CA PRO A 13 -11.50 20.81 2.50
C PRO A 13 -11.09 19.95 3.71
N VAL A 14 -10.48 20.59 4.71
CA VAL A 14 -10.07 19.93 5.95
C VAL A 14 -11.29 19.74 6.82
N TYR A 15 -11.72 18.51 7.01
CA TYR A 15 -12.73 18.15 8.00
C TYR A 15 -12.09 18.22 9.40
N ARG A 16 -12.18 19.37 10.06
CA ARG A 16 -11.76 19.50 11.47
C ARG A 16 -12.93 19.18 12.39
N PHE A 17 -12.80 18.12 13.14
CA PHE A 17 -13.66 17.84 14.29
C PHE A 17 -13.14 18.64 15.50
N GLY A 18 -13.45 19.92 15.55
CA GLY A 18 -13.16 20.78 16.69
C GLY A 18 -14.42 21.57 17.04
N GLY A 19 -14.85 21.51 18.29
CA GLY A 19 -16.09 22.00 18.86
C GLY A 19 -16.75 23.20 18.18
N ASN A 20 -18.05 23.06 17.85
CA ASN A 20 -18.99 24.08 17.43
C ASN A 20 -18.64 24.87 16.16
N GLY A 21 -18.96 24.32 15.01
CA GLY A 21 -18.99 25.07 13.76
C GLY A 21 -18.74 24.20 12.51
N TYR A 22 -19.67 23.31 12.16
CA TYR A 22 -19.64 22.62 10.88
C TYR A 22 -19.99 23.61 9.76
N ALA A 23 -19.00 24.07 9.01
CA ALA A 23 -19.22 24.68 7.70
C ALA A 23 -19.62 23.58 6.72
N ALA A 24 -20.72 23.79 5.99
CA ALA A 24 -21.32 22.85 5.06
C ALA A 24 -20.44 22.58 3.82
N ALA A 25 -19.48 21.68 3.95
CA ALA A 25 -18.95 20.89 2.85
C ALA A 25 -19.82 19.63 2.75
N MET A 26 -20.10 19.13 1.55
CA MET A 26 -20.98 17.98 1.31
C MET A 26 -20.70 16.88 2.33
N LYS A 27 -21.68 16.61 3.21
CA LYS A 27 -21.57 15.54 4.20
C LYS A 27 -21.41 14.24 3.44
N PRO A 28 -20.33 13.46 3.65
CA PRO A 28 -20.31 12.10 3.13
C PRO A 28 -21.56 11.37 3.62
N ASN A 29 -22.17 10.55 2.78
CA ASN A 29 -23.35 9.73 3.13
C ASN A 29 -23.03 8.68 4.22
N VAL A 30 -22.03 8.93 5.05
CA VAL A 30 -21.56 8.05 6.12
C VAL A 30 -21.85 8.69 7.46
N SER A 31 -22.73 8.08 8.24
CA SER A 31 -22.95 8.47 9.63
C SER A 31 -21.77 8.04 10.49
N ILE A 32 -21.00 9.00 11.00
CA ILE A 32 -19.82 8.73 11.82
C ILE A 32 -20.27 8.32 13.24
N THR A 33 -19.64 7.27 13.76
CA THR A 33 -19.92 6.73 15.10
C THR A 33 -18.65 6.74 15.96
N HIS A 34 -18.78 7.21 17.22
CA HIS A 34 -17.70 7.20 18.24
C HIS A 34 -16.38 7.83 17.74
N PRO A 35 -16.36 9.06 17.19
CA PRO A 35 -15.15 9.68 16.65
C PRO A 35 -14.05 9.86 17.70
N ASP A 36 -14.42 10.06 18.97
CA ASP A 36 -13.47 10.30 20.06
C ASP A 36 -12.83 9.01 20.60
N ARG A 37 -13.22 7.83 20.08
CA ARG A 37 -12.63 6.57 20.51
C ARG A 37 -11.16 6.49 20.12
N VAL A 38 -10.28 6.27 21.09
CA VAL A 38 -8.85 6.09 20.87
C VAL A 38 -8.61 4.75 20.17
N LEU A 39 -8.01 4.82 18.97
CA LEU A 39 -7.56 3.65 18.22
C LEU A 39 -6.07 3.37 18.44
N PHE A 40 -5.26 4.42 18.61
CA PHE A 40 -3.84 4.32 18.91
C PHE A 40 -3.57 5.07 20.21
N PRO A 41 -3.27 4.37 21.30
CA PRO A 41 -2.87 5.01 22.56
C PRO A 41 -1.59 5.82 22.39
N ALA A 42 -1.42 6.84 23.22
CA ALA A 42 -0.16 7.58 23.28
C ALA A 42 1.00 6.66 23.61
N SER A 43 2.12 6.81 22.91
CA SER A 43 3.29 5.95 23.08
C SER A 43 4.58 6.70 22.73
N GLY A 44 5.51 6.80 23.66
CA GLY A 44 6.74 7.55 23.48
C GLY A 44 6.45 9.03 23.20
N THR A 45 6.89 9.52 22.04
CA THR A 45 6.63 10.90 21.57
C THR A 45 5.33 11.05 20.78
N HIS A 46 4.62 9.95 20.51
CA HIS A 46 3.38 9.96 19.74
C HIS A 46 2.18 10.22 20.66
N GLU A 47 1.40 11.22 20.30
CA GLU A 47 0.10 11.46 20.92
C GLU A 47 -0.91 10.37 20.57
N ALA A 48 -1.97 10.26 21.37
CA ALA A 48 -3.08 9.38 21.05
C ALA A 48 -3.76 9.79 19.72
N ILE A 49 -4.21 8.79 18.98
CA ILE A 49 -4.93 8.99 17.71
C ILE A 49 -6.31 8.36 17.85
N THR A 50 -7.32 9.15 17.57
CA THR A 50 -8.71 8.74 17.65
C THR A 50 -9.22 8.15 16.33
N LYS A 51 -10.41 7.59 16.36
CA LYS A 51 -11.14 7.19 15.16
C LYS A 51 -11.44 8.38 14.25
N GLY A 52 -11.74 9.54 14.84
CA GLY A 52 -11.94 10.80 14.11
C GLY A 52 -10.68 11.19 13.33
N ASP A 53 -9.50 11.16 13.96
CA ASP A 53 -8.23 11.44 13.29
C ASP A 53 -7.96 10.48 12.10
N LEU A 54 -8.30 9.21 12.26
CA LEU A 54 -8.15 8.23 11.18
C LEU A 54 -9.11 8.51 10.02
N ILE A 55 -10.36 8.89 10.32
CA ILE A 55 -11.37 9.27 9.32
C ILE A 55 -10.92 10.53 8.57
N ASP A 56 -10.45 11.55 9.29
CA ASP A 56 -9.97 12.81 8.70
C ASP A 56 -8.78 12.55 7.78
N TYR A 57 -7.83 11.71 8.20
CA TYR A 57 -6.70 11.30 7.37
C TYR A 57 -7.16 10.65 6.06
N TYR A 58 -8.05 9.65 6.13
CA TYR A 58 -8.50 8.96 4.93
C TYR A 58 -9.36 9.84 4.01
N ALA A 59 -10.09 10.80 4.53
CA ALA A 59 -10.78 11.81 3.73
C ALA A 59 -9.77 12.75 3.04
N GLU A 60 -8.75 13.23 3.77
CA GLU A 60 -7.76 14.15 3.23
C GLU A 60 -6.87 13.50 2.17
N ILE A 61 -6.49 12.22 2.35
CA ILE A 61 -5.63 11.50 1.40
C ILE A 61 -6.40 10.86 0.23
N ALA A 62 -7.74 10.86 0.25
CA ALA A 62 -8.57 10.22 -0.76
C ALA A 62 -8.23 10.63 -2.20
N PRO A 63 -7.98 11.91 -2.54
CA PRO A 63 -7.67 12.31 -3.91
C PRO A 63 -6.47 11.58 -4.53
N VAL A 64 -5.48 11.19 -3.70
CA VAL A 64 -4.30 10.46 -4.16
C VAL A 64 -4.41 8.96 -3.94
N MET A 65 -5.11 8.50 -2.90
CA MET A 65 -5.24 7.08 -2.57
C MET A 65 -6.25 6.36 -3.45
N VAL A 66 -7.41 6.97 -3.74
CA VAL A 66 -8.50 6.34 -4.52
C VAL A 66 -8.03 5.85 -5.89
N PRO A 67 -7.25 6.60 -6.70
CA PRO A 67 -6.76 6.11 -7.99
C PRO A 67 -5.95 4.81 -7.93
N HIS A 68 -5.25 4.56 -6.81
CA HIS A 68 -4.49 3.33 -6.60
C HIS A 68 -5.34 2.14 -6.18
N LEU A 69 -6.55 2.40 -5.65
CA LEU A 69 -7.49 1.38 -5.17
C LEU A 69 -8.63 1.09 -6.15
N ASP A 70 -8.88 2.00 -7.09
CA ASP A 70 -10.00 1.88 -8.01
C ASP A 70 -10.00 0.54 -8.75
N GLY A 71 -11.18 -0.11 -8.74
CA GLY A 71 -11.40 -1.42 -9.33
C GLY A 71 -10.80 -2.61 -8.57
N ARG A 72 -10.09 -2.41 -7.46
CA ARG A 72 -9.42 -3.50 -6.71
C ARG A 72 -10.28 -4.07 -5.60
N PRO A 73 -10.42 -5.42 -5.51
CA PRO A 73 -10.95 -6.05 -4.32
C PRO A 73 -10.08 -5.74 -3.10
N LEU A 74 -10.71 -5.35 -1.97
CA LEU A 74 -10.01 -5.04 -0.74
C LEU A 74 -10.21 -6.11 0.33
N THR A 75 -9.19 -6.26 1.15
CA THR A 75 -9.23 -6.94 2.45
C THR A 75 -8.92 -5.89 3.51
N LEU A 76 -9.74 -5.85 4.56
CA LEU A 76 -9.64 -4.85 5.62
C LEU A 76 -9.15 -5.49 6.91
N THR A 77 -8.18 -4.84 7.59
CA THR A 77 -7.77 -5.24 8.94
C THR A 77 -8.38 -4.27 9.93
N ARG A 78 -9.26 -4.79 10.79
CA ARG A 78 -10.10 -4.01 11.71
C ARG A 78 -9.66 -4.17 13.16
N TYR A 79 -9.74 -3.06 13.90
CA TYR A 79 -9.37 -2.98 15.32
C TYR A 79 -10.46 -2.26 16.13
N PRO A 80 -11.62 -2.90 16.40
CA PRO A 80 -12.73 -2.25 17.11
C PRO A 80 -12.38 -1.79 18.53
N GLY A 81 -11.39 -2.43 19.16
CA GLY A 81 -10.87 -2.08 20.48
C GLY A 81 -9.58 -1.26 20.48
N GLY A 82 -9.17 -0.72 19.32
CA GLY A 82 -7.85 -0.09 19.15
C GLY A 82 -6.72 -1.11 19.00
N ILE A 83 -5.49 -0.62 18.73
CA ILE A 83 -4.33 -1.48 18.41
C ILE A 83 -3.82 -2.33 19.58
N ASP A 84 -4.18 -1.97 20.82
CA ASP A 84 -3.82 -2.75 22.03
C ASP A 84 -4.71 -3.98 22.22
N LYS A 85 -5.74 -4.12 21.41
CA LYS A 85 -6.62 -5.28 21.38
C LYS A 85 -6.41 -6.08 20.11
N GLU A 86 -6.84 -7.33 20.14
CA GLU A 86 -6.76 -8.19 18.97
C GLU A 86 -7.60 -7.62 17.84
N GLY A 87 -6.96 -7.44 16.68
CA GLY A 87 -7.61 -7.09 15.42
C GLY A 87 -7.94 -8.33 14.61
N PHE A 88 -8.78 -8.18 13.60
CA PHE A 88 -9.12 -9.28 12.69
C PHE A 88 -9.12 -8.83 11.23
N ILE A 89 -8.85 -9.79 10.35
CA ILE A 89 -8.90 -9.59 8.91
C ILE A 89 -10.30 -9.93 8.42
N GLN A 90 -10.94 -8.97 7.74
CA GLN A 90 -12.22 -9.18 7.08
C GLN A 90 -12.05 -9.19 5.57
N GLN A 91 -12.47 -10.29 4.94
CA GLN A 91 -12.45 -10.47 3.49
C GLN A 91 -13.85 -10.48 2.89
N ASN A 92 -14.84 -11.01 3.62
CA ASN A 92 -16.22 -11.09 3.14
C ASN A 92 -17.10 -10.03 3.79
N PHE A 93 -17.74 -9.23 2.95
CA PHE A 93 -18.59 -8.11 3.36
C PHE A 93 -20.03 -8.23 2.87
N ALA A 94 -20.48 -9.41 2.45
CA ALA A 94 -21.81 -9.64 1.87
C ALA A 94 -22.97 -9.06 2.72
N ALA A 95 -22.84 -9.10 4.04
CA ALA A 95 -23.88 -8.65 4.98
C ALA A 95 -23.68 -7.21 5.50
N THR A 96 -22.58 -6.55 5.18
CA THR A 96 -22.20 -5.29 5.86
C THR A 96 -21.91 -4.12 4.95
N LEU A 97 -21.77 -4.34 3.63
CA LEU A 97 -21.55 -3.25 2.69
C LEU A 97 -22.83 -2.43 2.49
N PRO A 98 -22.73 -1.08 2.54
CA PRO A 98 -23.83 -0.22 2.14
C PRO A 98 -24.17 -0.42 0.65
N ASP A 99 -25.42 -0.18 0.27
CA ASP A 99 -25.89 -0.34 -1.13
C ASP A 99 -25.13 0.55 -2.10
N TRP A 100 -24.71 1.74 -1.67
CA TRP A 100 -23.98 2.71 -2.48
C TRP A 100 -22.50 2.35 -2.71
N MET A 101 -21.96 1.37 -1.96
CA MET A 101 -20.55 0.99 -2.08
C MET A 101 -20.36 0.00 -3.22
N ASP A 102 -19.40 0.31 -4.08
CA ASP A 102 -18.93 -0.60 -5.12
C ASP A 102 -18.38 -1.90 -4.52
N ARG A 103 -18.66 -3.01 -5.19
CA ARG A 103 -18.26 -4.35 -4.73
C ARG A 103 -17.86 -5.24 -5.89
N VAL A 104 -17.14 -6.28 -5.55
CA VAL A 104 -16.79 -7.36 -6.46
C VAL A 104 -17.07 -8.69 -5.76
N GLU A 105 -17.71 -9.61 -6.46
CA GLU A 105 -17.93 -10.98 -6.00
C GLU A 105 -16.89 -11.90 -6.63
N VAL A 106 -16.20 -12.64 -5.78
CA VAL A 106 -15.16 -13.59 -6.18
C VAL A 106 -15.57 -14.98 -5.75
N ALA A 107 -15.57 -15.93 -6.68
CA ALA A 107 -15.84 -17.33 -6.36
C ALA A 107 -14.82 -17.86 -5.34
N ARG A 108 -15.30 -18.66 -4.38
CA ARG A 108 -14.40 -19.32 -3.42
C ARG A 108 -13.55 -20.36 -4.14
N LYS A 109 -12.27 -20.44 -3.80
CA LYS A 109 -11.37 -21.50 -4.33
C LYS A 109 -11.74 -22.89 -3.82
N SER A 110 -12.36 -22.96 -2.65
CA SER A 110 -12.79 -24.21 -2.03
C SER A 110 -14.23 -24.09 -1.56
N GLY A 111 -15.12 -24.93 -2.07
CA GLY A 111 -16.53 -24.96 -1.70
C GLY A 111 -17.43 -24.09 -2.60
N GLU A 112 -18.72 -24.07 -2.28
CA GLU A 112 -19.72 -23.28 -2.96
C GLU A 112 -19.78 -21.84 -2.42
N GLY A 113 -20.22 -20.90 -3.25
CA GLY A 113 -20.49 -19.52 -2.90
C GLY A 113 -19.39 -18.53 -3.30
N THR A 114 -19.62 -17.27 -2.94
CA THR A 114 -18.76 -16.14 -3.27
C THR A 114 -18.23 -15.44 -2.01
N VAL A 115 -17.19 -14.65 -2.19
CA VAL A 115 -16.68 -13.67 -1.24
C VAL A 115 -16.95 -12.31 -1.82
N VAL A 116 -17.63 -11.43 -1.09
CA VAL A 116 -17.93 -10.07 -1.51
C VAL A 116 -16.88 -9.13 -0.95
N HIS A 117 -16.09 -8.54 -1.82
CA HIS A 117 -15.08 -7.56 -1.45
C HIS A 117 -15.56 -6.13 -1.72
N PRO A 118 -15.28 -5.16 -0.84
CA PRO A 118 -15.47 -3.75 -1.14
C PRO A 118 -14.47 -3.29 -2.18
N VAL A 119 -14.89 -2.30 -2.98
CA VAL A 119 -14.03 -1.58 -3.94
C VAL A 119 -14.14 -0.10 -3.64
N VAL A 120 -13.00 0.56 -3.50
CA VAL A 120 -12.93 2.01 -3.27
C VAL A 120 -12.85 2.72 -4.62
N THR A 121 -13.87 3.52 -4.92
CA THR A 121 -13.97 4.34 -6.14
C THR A 121 -14.15 5.83 -5.80
N ARG A 122 -14.35 6.14 -4.52
CA ARG A 122 -14.62 7.49 -4.02
C ARG A 122 -14.20 7.64 -2.55
N GLU A 123 -14.09 8.88 -2.09
CA GLU A 123 -13.70 9.25 -0.72
C GLU A 123 -14.57 8.58 0.35
N GLU A 124 -15.90 8.58 0.16
CA GLU A 124 -16.85 8.05 1.12
C GLU A 124 -16.59 6.57 1.47
N ALA A 125 -16.01 5.83 0.54
CA ALA A 125 -15.64 4.43 0.77
C ALA A 125 -14.47 4.29 1.76
N LEU A 126 -13.48 5.20 1.71
CA LEU A 126 -12.39 5.27 2.68
C LEU A 126 -12.89 5.73 4.05
N VAL A 127 -13.72 6.77 4.08
CA VAL A 127 -14.37 7.26 5.31
C VAL A 127 -15.20 6.15 5.96
N TRP A 128 -15.97 5.42 5.16
CA TRP A 128 -16.73 4.27 5.67
C TRP A 128 -15.82 3.20 6.25
N ALA A 129 -14.74 2.83 5.57
CA ALA A 129 -13.81 1.83 6.07
C ALA A 129 -13.20 2.24 7.42
N ALA A 130 -12.73 3.48 7.55
CA ALA A 130 -12.24 4.02 8.82
C ALA A 130 -13.32 4.02 9.91
N ASN A 131 -14.57 4.39 9.56
CA ASN A 131 -15.70 4.35 10.49
C ASN A 131 -16.07 2.92 10.94
N GLN A 132 -15.70 1.88 10.17
CA GLN A 132 -15.78 0.48 10.57
C GLN A 132 -14.54 0.01 11.37
N ASP A 133 -13.74 0.93 11.91
CA ASP A 133 -12.49 0.65 12.64
C ASP A 133 -11.44 -0.09 11.80
N CYS A 134 -11.49 0.09 10.49
CA CYS A 134 -10.47 -0.42 9.60
C CYS A 134 -9.26 0.50 9.64
N ILE A 135 -8.16 0.01 10.18
CA ILE A 135 -6.90 0.75 10.21
C ILE A 135 -6.13 0.50 8.91
N THR A 136 -5.97 -0.76 8.50
CA THR A 136 -5.15 -1.09 7.35
C THR A 136 -5.96 -1.67 6.21
N LEU A 137 -5.82 -1.06 5.03
CA LEU A 137 -6.39 -1.55 3.77
C LEU A 137 -5.32 -2.34 3.02
N HIS A 138 -5.71 -3.52 2.55
CA HIS A 138 -4.91 -4.35 1.66
C HIS A 138 -5.64 -4.52 0.33
N SER A 139 -4.96 -4.33 -0.78
CA SER A 139 -5.55 -4.41 -2.11
C SER A 139 -5.01 -5.58 -2.92
N TRP A 140 -5.84 -6.15 -3.78
CA TRP A 140 -5.42 -7.11 -4.80
C TRP A 140 -4.47 -6.45 -5.80
N LEU A 141 -3.70 -7.28 -6.50
CA LEU A 141 -2.79 -6.85 -7.55
C LEU A 141 -3.46 -6.78 -8.93
N SER A 142 -4.75 -7.09 -9.00
CA SER A 142 -5.60 -6.98 -10.19
C SER A 142 -6.79 -6.07 -9.94
N ARG A 143 -7.48 -5.71 -11.00
CA ARG A 143 -8.67 -4.84 -10.98
C ARG A 143 -9.83 -5.50 -11.72
N ARG A 144 -11.07 -5.17 -11.34
CA ARG A 144 -12.24 -5.49 -12.16
C ARG A 144 -12.16 -4.76 -13.52
N PRO A 145 -12.60 -5.34 -14.65
CA PRO A 145 -13.19 -6.68 -14.69
C PRO A 145 -12.15 -7.83 -14.80
N HIS A 146 -10.86 -7.55 -14.87
CA HIS A 146 -9.78 -8.50 -15.16
C HIS A 146 -9.11 -9.02 -13.88
N LEU A 147 -9.85 -9.77 -13.05
CA LEU A 147 -9.34 -10.23 -11.76
C LEU A 147 -8.25 -11.30 -11.86
N GLU A 148 -8.19 -12.01 -12.98
CA GLU A 148 -7.23 -13.09 -13.21
C GLU A 148 -5.86 -12.62 -13.71
N THR A 149 -5.75 -11.32 -14.09
CA THR A 149 -4.52 -10.74 -14.62
C THR A 149 -4.04 -9.61 -13.73
N PRO A 150 -2.84 -9.72 -13.12
CA PRO A 150 -2.29 -8.65 -12.31
C PRO A 150 -1.87 -7.46 -13.20
N ASP A 151 -2.07 -6.25 -12.71
CA ASP A 151 -1.61 -5.00 -13.33
C ASP A 151 -0.37 -4.42 -12.66
N ARG A 152 0.22 -5.16 -11.72
CA ARG A 152 1.49 -4.81 -11.06
C ARG A 152 2.16 -6.04 -10.45
N LEU A 153 3.50 -5.98 -10.36
CA LEU A 153 4.32 -6.87 -9.53
C LEU A 153 4.64 -6.18 -8.21
N ILE A 154 4.80 -6.96 -7.16
CA ILE A 154 5.32 -6.50 -5.87
C ILE A 154 6.49 -7.41 -5.45
N PHE A 155 7.60 -6.79 -5.06
CA PHE A 155 8.69 -7.39 -4.32
C PHE A 155 8.60 -6.82 -2.90
N ASP A 156 8.19 -7.66 -1.94
CA ASP A 156 8.07 -7.29 -0.52
C ASP A 156 9.39 -7.62 0.19
N LEU A 157 10.12 -6.59 0.61
CA LEU A 157 11.45 -6.73 1.22
C LEU A 157 11.31 -6.77 2.74
N ASP A 158 11.38 -7.99 3.29
CA ASP A 158 11.27 -8.25 4.72
C ASP A 158 12.65 -8.39 5.37
N PRO A 159 13.10 -7.43 6.19
CA PRO A 159 14.35 -7.58 6.93
C PRO A 159 14.23 -8.62 8.04
N ALA A 160 15.33 -9.30 8.33
CA ALA A 160 15.42 -10.17 9.48
C ALA A 160 15.66 -9.40 10.80
N ASP A 161 16.40 -8.30 10.70
CA ASP A 161 16.75 -7.38 11.79
C ASP A 161 16.37 -5.92 11.45
N ASP A 162 16.90 -4.95 12.18
CA ASP A 162 16.59 -3.53 12.01
C ASP A 162 17.61 -2.79 11.11
N ASP A 163 18.50 -3.50 10.40
CA ASP A 163 19.44 -2.86 9.46
C ASP A 163 18.74 -2.44 8.17
N PHE A 164 18.23 -1.23 8.19
CA PHE A 164 17.54 -0.65 7.03
C PHE A 164 18.47 -0.36 5.85
N ALA A 165 19.80 -0.26 6.06
CA ALA A 165 20.76 -0.04 4.96
C ALA A 165 20.76 -1.22 3.98
N VAL A 166 20.70 -2.45 4.48
CA VAL A 166 20.62 -3.66 3.66
C VAL A 166 19.28 -3.73 2.89
N VAL A 167 18.18 -3.32 3.54
CA VAL A 167 16.87 -3.24 2.85
C VAL A 167 16.90 -2.24 1.69
N ARG A 168 17.51 -1.05 1.89
CA ARG A 168 17.67 -0.04 0.83
C ARG A 168 18.55 -0.54 -0.31
N ALA A 169 19.68 -1.18 0.00
CA ALA A 169 20.56 -1.78 -1.01
C ALA A 169 19.83 -2.85 -1.82
N THR A 170 19.05 -3.72 -1.15
CA THR A 170 18.23 -4.74 -1.81
C THR A 170 17.15 -4.10 -2.69
N ALA A 171 16.50 -3.03 -2.22
CA ALA A 171 15.50 -2.30 -3.00
C ALA A 171 16.06 -1.75 -4.30
N ARG A 172 17.28 -1.16 -4.26
CA ARG A 172 17.97 -0.66 -5.45
C ARG A 172 18.36 -1.80 -6.39
N ALA A 173 18.88 -2.91 -5.88
CA ALA A 173 19.21 -4.06 -6.71
C ALA A 173 17.98 -4.63 -7.43
N VAL A 174 16.82 -4.70 -6.79
CA VAL A 174 15.56 -5.08 -7.46
C VAL A 174 15.20 -4.06 -8.54
N ALA A 175 15.30 -2.76 -8.24
CA ALA A 175 15.00 -1.71 -9.19
C ALA A 175 15.94 -1.73 -10.40
N ASP A 176 17.23 -1.98 -10.21
CA ASP A 176 18.23 -2.04 -11.27
C ASP A 176 17.89 -3.17 -12.27
N VAL A 177 17.58 -4.38 -11.78
CA VAL A 177 17.16 -5.50 -12.65
C VAL A 177 15.85 -5.19 -13.37
N VAL A 178 14.87 -4.58 -12.68
CA VAL A 178 13.58 -4.17 -13.29
C VAL A 178 13.82 -3.14 -14.39
N GLN A 179 14.70 -2.15 -14.17
CA GLN A 179 15.04 -1.11 -15.16
C GLN A 179 15.84 -1.67 -16.33
N GLU A 180 16.77 -2.60 -16.11
CA GLU A 180 17.51 -3.29 -17.17
C GLU A 180 16.59 -4.06 -18.12
N LEU A 181 15.48 -4.57 -17.60
CA LEU A 181 14.41 -5.17 -18.41
C LEU A 181 13.59 -4.13 -19.19
N GLY A 182 13.76 -2.83 -18.92
CA GLY A 182 13.02 -1.74 -19.57
C GLY A 182 11.69 -1.44 -18.90
N MET A 183 11.51 -1.86 -17.65
CA MET A 183 10.36 -1.52 -16.80
C MET A 183 10.69 -0.35 -15.87
N THR A 184 9.65 0.31 -15.35
CA THR A 184 9.82 1.32 -14.30
C THR A 184 9.58 0.69 -12.94
N ALA A 185 10.48 0.90 -12.00
CA ALA A 185 10.37 0.48 -10.61
C ALA A 185 9.95 1.64 -9.70
N TYR A 186 8.95 1.39 -8.87
CA TYR A 186 8.43 2.32 -7.87
C TYR A 186 8.68 1.77 -6.48
N VAL A 187 8.89 2.65 -5.49
CA VAL A 187 9.19 2.26 -4.12
C VAL A 187 8.17 2.84 -3.14
N GLN A 188 7.76 2.03 -2.15
CA GLN A 188 6.99 2.51 -1.00
C GLN A 188 7.50 1.88 0.28
N THR A 189 7.35 2.59 1.41
CA THR A 189 7.51 1.99 2.73
C THR A 189 6.35 1.05 3.02
N THR A 190 6.59 0.02 3.84
CA THR A 190 5.47 -0.81 4.33
C THR A 190 4.77 -0.20 5.54
N GLY A 191 5.25 0.95 6.06
CA GLY A 191 4.82 1.51 7.36
C GLY A 191 5.14 0.56 8.52
N SER A 192 6.14 -0.32 8.33
CA SER A 192 6.63 -1.29 9.31
C SER A 192 8.16 -1.33 9.27
N ARG A 193 8.79 -2.42 8.79
CA ARG A 193 10.24 -2.57 8.76
C ARG A 193 10.83 -2.62 7.35
N GLY A 194 10.02 -2.87 6.35
CA GLY A 194 10.45 -3.17 4.99
C GLY A 194 10.00 -2.15 3.95
N LEU A 195 10.32 -2.48 2.71
CA LEU A 195 9.94 -1.73 1.51
C LEU A 195 9.20 -2.65 0.54
N HIS A 196 8.26 -2.10 -0.22
CA HIS A 196 7.77 -2.72 -1.44
C HIS A 196 8.42 -2.04 -2.65
N ILE A 197 8.90 -2.86 -3.58
CA ILE A 197 9.23 -2.42 -4.93
C ILE A 197 8.10 -2.89 -5.84
N VAL A 198 7.54 -1.95 -6.61
CA VAL A 198 6.36 -2.19 -7.44
C VAL A 198 6.69 -1.87 -8.89
N ALA A 199 6.33 -2.76 -9.79
CA ALA A 199 6.45 -2.54 -11.23
C ALA A 199 5.08 -2.72 -11.90
N PRO A 200 4.57 -1.71 -12.66
CA PRO A 200 3.28 -1.81 -13.32
C PRO A 200 3.32 -2.76 -14.53
N LEU A 201 2.22 -3.51 -14.71
CA LEU A 201 2.04 -4.48 -15.79
C LEU A 201 0.90 -4.10 -16.72
N GLY A 202 1.01 -4.48 -17.98
CA GLY A 202 -0.02 -4.26 -19.01
C GLY A 202 -1.22 -5.21 -18.94
N GLY A 203 -1.25 -6.17 -17.98
CA GLY A 203 -2.36 -7.11 -17.83
C GLY A 203 -2.45 -8.19 -18.90
N ASP A 204 -1.32 -8.51 -19.53
CA ASP A 204 -1.19 -9.51 -20.61
C ASP A 204 -0.76 -10.91 -20.13
N ALA A 205 -0.64 -11.11 -18.83
CA ALA A 205 -0.22 -12.35 -18.21
C ALA A 205 -1.09 -12.70 -16.98
N ASP A 206 -1.24 -13.98 -16.71
CA ASP A 206 -1.88 -14.47 -15.49
C ASP A 206 -0.95 -14.35 -14.26
N PHE A 207 -1.52 -14.60 -13.08
CA PHE A 207 -0.78 -14.51 -11.82
C PHE A 207 0.38 -15.51 -11.72
N ASP A 208 0.25 -16.71 -12.28
CA ASP A 208 1.33 -17.71 -12.20
C ASP A 208 2.52 -17.30 -13.06
N THR A 209 2.26 -16.80 -14.27
CA THR A 209 3.27 -16.22 -15.16
C THR A 209 3.95 -15.01 -14.54
N ALA A 210 3.17 -14.08 -13.98
CA ALA A 210 3.70 -12.87 -13.32
C ALA A 210 4.55 -13.23 -12.09
N ARG A 211 4.09 -14.17 -11.26
CA ARG A 211 4.84 -14.65 -10.10
C ARG A 211 6.14 -15.34 -10.48
N GLN A 212 6.12 -16.18 -11.53
CA GLN A 212 7.33 -16.83 -12.00
C GLN A 212 8.34 -15.80 -12.52
N PHE A 213 7.87 -14.78 -13.24
CA PHE A 213 8.72 -13.68 -13.70
C PHE A 213 9.35 -12.92 -12.51
N ALA A 214 8.55 -12.55 -11.51
CA ALA A 214 9.05 -11.91 -10.28
C ALA A 214 10.05 -12.80 -9.54
N ARG A 215 9.82 -14.14 -9.47
CA ARG A 215 10.72 -15.07 -8.82
C ARG A 215 12.07 -15.16 -9.51
N THR A 216 12.11 -15.12 -10.83
CA THR A 216 13.36 -15.11 -11.61
C THR A 216 14.16 -13.83 -11.32
N ILE A 217 13.51 -12.66 -11.32
CA ILE A 217 14.15 -11.39 -10.93
C ILE A 217 14.73 -11.49 -9.52
N ALA A 218 13.92 -11.95 -8.56
CA ALA A 218 14.35 -12.09 -7.17
C ALA A 218 15.52 -13.09 -7.01
N GLY A 219 15.57 -14.13 -7.86
CA GLY A 219 16.71 -15.06 -7.95
C GLY A 219 18.00 -14.33 -8.32
N LEU A 220 17.99 -13.56 -9.41
CA LEU A 220 19.14 -12.75 -9.84
C LEU A 220 19.63 -11.80 -8.75
N VAL A 221 18.69 -11.13 -8.08
CA VAL A 221 19.02 -10.20 -6.97
C VAL A 221 19.66 -10.93 -5.79
N VAL A 222 19.22 -12.15 -5.47
CA VAL A 222 19.78 -12.95 -4.38
C VAL A 222 21.14 -13.53 -4.77
N ASP A 223 21.28 -14.00 -6.02
CA ASP A 223 22.54 -14.58 -6.51
C ASP A 223 23.68 -13.54 -6.60
N ASP A 224 23.33 -12.26 -6.82
CA ASP A 224 24.28 -11.14 -6.78
C ASP A 224 24.84 -10.87 -5.38
N ASP A 225 24.05 -11.07 -4.31
CA ASP A 225 24.47 -10.87 -2.92
C ASP A 225 23.82 -11.89 -1.97
N PRO A 226 24.23 -13.17 -2.02
CA PRO A 226 23.63 -14.23 -1.21
C PRO A 226 23.96 -14.14 0.28
N LEU A 227 24.91 -13.27 0.67
CA LEU A 227 25.25 -13.04 2.08
C LEU A 227 24.20 -12.16 2.78
N HIS A 228 23.56 -11.24 2.06
CA HIS A 228 22.61 -10.29 2.64
C HIS A 228 21.17 -10.51 2.19
N ARG A 229 20.91 -11.28 1.12
CA ARG A 229 19.60 -11.49 0.50
C ARG A 229 19.23 -12.97 0.45
N THR A 230 17.92 -13.28 0.48
CA THR A 230 17.46 -14.67 0.43
C THR A 230 16.04 -14.80 -0.13
N LEU A 231 15.73 -15.96 -0.71
CA LEU A 231 14.38 -16.41 -1.04
C LEU A 231 13.81 -17.37 0.01
N GLU A 232 14.49 -17.57 1.14
CA GLU A 232 14.06 -18.50 2.19
C GLU A 232 12.81 -17.96 2.92
N ILE A 233 11.72 -18.68 2.81
CA ILE A 233 10.42 -18.29 3.37
C ILE A 233 10.43 -18.37 4.91
N ARG A 234 11.05 -19.42 5.45
CA ARG A 234 11.06 -19.68 6.89
C ARG A 234 12.04 -18.73 7.60
N LYS A 235 11.53 -17.92 8.54
CA LYS A 235 12.35 -16.94 9.28
C LYS A 235 13.63 -17.53 9.87
N ALA A 236 13.55 -18.74 10.44
CA ALA A 236 14.71 -19.42 11.04
C ALA A 236 15.82 -19.74 10.02
N GLY A 237 15.49 -19.89 8.73
CA GLY A 237 16.46 -20.15 7.66
C GLY A 237 17.07 -18.92 7.03
N ARG A 238 16.56 -17.71 7.35
CA ARG A 238 17.00 -16.46 6.70
C ARG A 238 18.39 -16.01 7.16
N GLY A 239 18.84 -16.36 8.37
CA GLY A 239 20.20 -16.09 8.85
C GLY A 239 20.59 -14.61 8.83
N GLY A 240 19.70 -13.69 9.24
CA GLY A 240 19.95 -12.24 9.22
C GLY A 240 19.74 -11.56 7.86
N ARG A 241 19.42 -12.32 6.80
CA ARG A 241 19.26 -11.80 5.42
C ARG A 241 17.90 -11.19 5.16
N VAL A 242 17.85 -10.24 4.24
CA VAL A 242 16.58 -9.68 3.73
C VAL A 242 15.89 -10.72 2.85
N TYR A 243 14.66 -11.04 3.20
CA TYR A 243 13.80 -11.91 2.38
C TYR A 243 13.14 -11.09 1.26
N VAL A 244 13.41 -11.50 0.02
CA VAL A 244 12.77 -10.92 -1.18
C VAL A 244 11.51 -11.72 -1.46
N ASP A 245 10.38 -11.28 -0.85
CA ASP A 245 9.10 -11.99 -0.96
C ASP A 245 8.37 -11.62 -2.26
N VAL A 246 8.15 -12.62 -3.10
CA VAL A 246 7.35 -12.53 -4.32
C VAL A 246 6.00 -13.26 -4.23
N MET A 247 5.66 -13.81 -3.06
CA MET A 247 4.43 -14.59 -2.87
C MET A 247 3.16 -13.74 -2.97
N ARG A 248 3.28 -12.40 -2.78
CA ARG A 248 2.18 -11.46 -3.01
C ARG A 248 1.65 -11.49 -4.45
N ASN A 249 2.47 -11.94 -5.42
CA ASN A 249 2.10 -12.04 -6.82
C ASN A 249 1.27 -13.31 -7.17
N ALA A 250 0.58 -13.90 -6.22
CA ALA A 250 -0.35 -15.01 -6.46
C ALA A 250 -1.80 -14.51 -6.48
N TYR A 251 -2.66 -15.22 -7.22
CA TYR A 251 -4.10 -14.89 -7.29
C TYR A 251 -4.74 -14.84 -5.91
N GLY A 252 -5.46 -13.77 -5.64
CA GLY A 252 -6.16 -13.56 -4.36
C GLY A 252 -5.24 -13.12 -3.21
N GLN A 253 -3.94 -12.96 -3.45
CA GLN A 253 -3.04 -12.32 -2.48
C GLN A 253 -3.16 -10.81 -2.54
N THR A 254 -2.77 -10.17 -1.43
CA THR A 254 -2.88 -8.73 -1.28
C THR A 254 -1.54 -8.13 -0.84
N GLY A 255 -1.29 -6.89 -1.27
CA GLY A 255 -0.28 -6.01 -0.67
C GLY A 255 -0.93 -4.92 0.17
N VAL A 256 -0.20 -4.35 1.14
CA VAL A 256 -0.67 -3.14 1.80
C VAL A 256 -0.87 -2.04 0.76
N ALA A 257 -2.02 -1.38 0.84
CA ALA A 257 -2.36 -0.34 -0.12
C ALA A 257 -1.46 0.90 0.05
N PRO A 258 -1.10 1.60 -1.04
CA PRO A 258 -0.46 2.91 -0.93
C PRO A 258 -1.27 3.84 -0.03
N TYR A 259 -0.59 4.58 0.83
CA TYR A 259 -1.19 5.50 1.82
C TYR A 259 -2.00 4.85 2.95
N ALA A 260 -2.03 3.52 3.05
CA ALA A 260 -2.73 2.84 4.13
C ALA A 260 -1.99 2.99 5.46
N VAL A 261 -2.73 3.34 6.51
CA VAL A 261 -2.24 3.38 7.89
C VAL A 261 -1.96 1.97 8.40
N ARG A 262 -0.93 1.81 9.22
CA ARG A 262 -0.60 0.53 9.85
C ARG A 262 -0.96 0.54 11.33
N ALA A 263 -1.44 -0.58 11.83
CA ALA A 263 -1.84 -0.76 13.22
C ALA A 263 -0.59 -0.95 14.13
N ARG A 264 0.19 0.13 14.27
CA ARG A 264 1.40 0.23 15.09
C ARG A 264 1.42 1.58 15.78
N ALA A 265 2.16 1.68 16.91
CA ALA A 265 2.31 2.94 17.63
C ALA A 265 2.71 4.09 16.70
N GLY A 266 2.11 5.27 16.88
CA GLY A 266 2.30 6.43 16.01
C GLY A 266 1.54 6.39 14.68
N ALA A 267 0.80 5.30 14.38
CA ALA A 267 0.02 5.16 13.14
C ALA A 267 0.85 5.42 11.86
N PRO A 268 1.96 4.69 11.65
CA PRO A 268 2.76 4.86 10.45
C PRO A 268 1.99 4.47 9.19
N VAL A 269 2.42 5.02 8.06
CA VAL A 269 1.76 4.90 6.76
C VAL A 269 2.63 4.11 5.77
N ALA A 270 2.01 3.24 4.99
CA ALA A 270 2.63 2.65 3.81
C ALA A 270 2.70 3.71 2.71
N LEU A 271 3.84 4.38 2.60
CA LEU A 271 3.97 5.61 1.83
C LEU A 271 4.75 5.41 0.54
N PRO A 272 4.17 5.71 -0.65
CA PRO A 272 4.91 5.89 -1.87
C PRO A 272 5.99 6.98 -1.74
N LEU A 273 7.19 6.69 -2.24
CA LEU A 273 8.35 7.58 -2.15
C LEU A 273 8.98 7.81 -3.52
N GLU A 274 9.64 8.96 -3.68
CA GLU A 274 10.68 9.12 -4.68
C GLU A 274 11.94 8.36 -4.25
N TRP A 275 12.74 7.91 -5.19
CA TRP A 275 13.93 7.10 -4.90
C TRP A 275 15.00 7.85 -4.07
N ASP A 276 15.09 9.18 -4.20
CA ASP A 276 16.01 10.03 -3.45
C ASP A 276 15.64 10.14 -1.97
N GLU A 277 14.36 9.95 -1.62
CA GLU A 277 13.90 10.00 -0.23
C GLU A 277 14.46 8.84 0.60
N LEU A 278 14.85 7.73 -0.03
CA LEU A 278 15.52 6.62 0.68
C LEU A 278 16.90 7.00 1.23
N ASP A 279 17.55 8.03 0.66
CA ASP A 279 18.89 8.46 1.05
C ASP A 279 18.88 9.59 2.09
N VAL A 280 17.69 10.07 2.45
CA VAL A 280 17.57 11.11 3.49
C VAL A 280 18.07 10.55 4.83
N PRO A 281 19.01 11.26 5.51
CA PRO A 281 19.51 10.83 6.82
C PRO A 281 18.39 10.60 7.83
N GLY A 282 18.41 9.46 8.51
CA GLY A 282 17.39 9.10 9.49
C GLY A 282 16.08 8.57 8.90
N MET A 283 16.01 8.37 7.57
CA MET A 283 14.86 7.75 6.93
C MET A 283 14.61 6.34 7.48
N ARG A 284 13.36 6.08 7.85
CA ARG A 284 12.88 4.81 8.38
C ARG A 284 11.59 4.39 7.67
N PRO A 285 11.34 3.09 7.47
CA PRO A 285 10.14 2.61 6.79
C PRO A 285 8.83 2.83 7.57
N ASP A 286 8.92 3.13 8.86
CA ASP A 286 7.82 3.50 9.75
C ASP A 286 7.87 4.97 10.20
N GLY A 287 8.73 5.79 9.59
CA GLY A 287 8.98 7.17 9.99
C GLY A 287 7.90 8.18 9.60
N TRP A 288 7.04 7.83 8.64
CA TRP A 288 5.95 8.69 8.17
C TRP A 288 4.64 8.28 8.82
N THR A 289 4.05 9.17 9.60
CA THR A 289 2.77 8.94 10.30
C THR A 289 1.59 9.54 9.53
N LEU A 290 0.37 9.20 9.93
CA LEU A 290 -0.83 9.81 9.36
C LEU A 290 -0.89 11.34 9.56
N ARG A 291 -0.11 11.90 10.52
CA ARG A 291 -0.03 13.35 10.74
C ARG A 291 0.94 14.05 9.79
N ASP A 292 1.94 13.32 9.30
CA ASP A 292 3.01 13.88 8.45
C ASP A 292 2.66 13.82 6.97
N VAL A 293 1.98 12.74 6.55
CA VAL A 293 1.74 12.44 5.13
C VAL A 293 0.94 13.53 4.41
N PRO A 294 -0.15 14.12 4.96
CA PRO A 294 -0.88 15.17 4.26
C PRO A 294 -0.01 16.38 3.92
N LYS A 295 0.84 16.82 4.84
CA LYS A 295 1.78 17.92 4.60
C LYS A 295 2.77 17.57 3.48
N ARG A 296 3.39 16.38 3.55
CA ARG A 296 4.31 15.91 2.51
C ARG A 296 3.62 15.87 1.14
N MET A 297 2.36 15.42 1.07
CA MET A 297 1.62 15.37 -0.20
C MET A 297 1.37 16.75 -0.79
N CYS A 298 1.13 17.77 0.05
CA CYS A 298 1.06 19.15 -0.41
C CYS A 298 2.40 19.66 -0.97
N GLU A 299 3.53 19.24 -0.40
CA GLU A 299 4.86 19.70 -0.78
C GLU A 299 5.42 18.99 -2.00
N ARG A 300 5.18 17.67 -2.14
CA ARG A 300 5.83 16.82 -3.16
C ARG A 300 4.85 16.16 -4.15
N GLY A 301 3.56 16.06 -3.82
CA GLY A 301 2.59 15.32 -4.61
C GLY A 301 2.74 13.81 -4.49
N ASP A 302 2.04 13.08 -5.35
CA ASP A 302 2.07 11.63 -5.42
C ASP A 302 3.14 11.14 -6.39
N PRO A 303 4.23 10.48 -5.92
CA PRO A 303 5.27 9.97 -6.79
C PRO A 303 4.79 8.83 -7.71
N TRP A 304 3.62 8.25 -7.42
CA TRP A 304 3.03 7.18 -8.22
C TRP A 304 1.89 7.64 -9.15
N ALA A 305 1.64 8.96 -9.27
CA ALA A 305 0.51 9.51 -10.03
C ALA A 305 0.43 8.98 -11.47
N ASP A 306 1.58 8.80 -12.13
CA ASP A 306 1.67 8.31 -13.51
C ASP A 306 2.09 6.82 -13.62
N MET A 307 2.09 6.07 -12.52
CA MET A 307 2.62 4.70 -12.46
C MET A 307 2.01 3.80 -13.54
N TYR A 308 0.70 3.81 -13.70
CA TYR A 308 0.03 2.91 -14.65
C TYR A 308 0.21 3.30 -16.12
N ARG A 309 0.67 4.52 -16.41
CA ARG A 309 1.09 4.92 -17.77
C ARG A 309 2.40 4.29 -18.19
N GLN A 310 3.19 3.81 -17.23
CA GLN A 310 4.47 3.13 -17.44
C GLN A 310 4.32 1.59 -17.48
N ALA A 311 3.08 1.08 -17.58
CA ALA A 311 2.81 -0.34 -17.58
C ALA A 311 3.40 -1.03 -18.80
N CYS A 312 4.09 -2.15 -18.58
CA CYS A 312 4.74 -2.94 -19.62
C CYS A 312 4.08 -4.31 -19.78
N ALA A 313 3.98 -4.78 -21.03
CA ALA A 313 3.60 -6.15 -21.32
C ALA A 313 4.71 -7.12 -20.90
N LEU A 314 4.36 -8.24 -20.24
CA LEU A 314 5.33 -9.24 -19.78
C LEU A 314 5.90 -10.12 -20.91
N ALA A 315 5.10 -10.40 -21.93
CA ALA A 315 5.50 -11.35 -22.99
C ALA A 315 6.87 -11.02 -23.63
N PRO A 316 7.17 -9.77 -24.08
CA PRO A 316 8.48 -9.43 -24.63
C PRO A 316 9.61 -9.43 -23.58
N LEU A 317 9.30 -9.17 -22.32
CA LEU A 317 10.27 -9.06 -21.23
C LEU A 317 10.79 -10.41 -20.77
N ARG A 318 9.99 -11.47 -20.88
CA ARG A 318 10.42 -12.85 -20.54
C ARG A 318 11.65 -13.29 -21.32
N ASN A 319 11.74 -12.95 -22.61
CA ASN A 319 12.90 -13.26 -23.42
C ASN A 319 14.14 -12.45 -23.01
N ARG A 320 13.97 -11.21 -22.57
CA ARG A 320 15.07 -10.39 -22.03
C ARG A 320 15.57 -10.96 -20.70
N LEU A 321 14.64 -11.31 -19.80
CA LEU A 321 14.98 -11.87 -18.50
C LEU A 321 15.74 -13.21 -18.63
N ALA A 322 15.35 -14.07 -19.57
CA ALA A 322 16.06 -15.33 -19.83
C ALA A 322 17.53 -15.11 -20.25
N LYS A 323 17.85 -13.99 -20.90
CA LYS A 323 19.22 -13.64 -21.30
C LYS A 323 20.04 -13.03 -20.16
N LEU A 324 19.42 -12.42 -19.15
CA LEU A 324 20.11 -11.89 -17.99
C LEU A 324 20.53 -12.98 -17.00
N GLY A 325 19.80 -14.11 -16.99
CA GLY A 325 20.10 -15.25 -16.12
C GLY A 325 20.91 -16.38 -16.81
N ALA A 326 21.39 -16.15 -18.03
CA ALA A 326 22.24 -17.09 -18.79
C ALA A 326 23.71 -16.68 -18.71
#